data_5cc4b2511645a648f68a67ad1df8e101
#
_entry.id   5cc4b2511645a648f68a67ad1df8e101
#
_cell.length_a   1.000
_cell.length_b   1.000
_cell.length_c   1.000
_cell.angle_alpha   90.00
_cell.angle_beta   90.00
_cell.angle_gamma   90.00
#
_symmetry.space_group_name_H-M   'P 1'
#
loop_
_entity.id
_entity.type
_entity.pdbx_description
1 polymer ?
#
loop_
_entity_poly.entity_id
_entity_poly.type
_entity_poly.pdbx_seq_one_letter_code
_entity_poly.pdbx_strand_id
1 'polypeptide(L)'
;MNYSQLVAQIQDYTENQFTTTVINTFITQAEQRIYNTVQLPALRKNVMGAATTGNKYLAMPNNWLATFSLAVINANNEYLYLLNKDVNFIRQSFPDTDSDFYGQPQYYAVFDQNTFILGPTPDANYNMELHYFYYPESITTVVGGQTWLGDNFDSVLLYGSLLEAYTYMKGEKDVLDNYRVRYDEAMLLLKQLADGKDRQDAYRSGQVRYPVK
;
A
#
# COMPACT_ATOMS: atom_id res chain seq x y z
N MET A 1 1.19 -6.62 -19.70
CA MET A 1 0.76 -5.57 -20.68
C MET A 1 1.37 -4.24 -20.28
N ASN A 2 1.98 -3.52 -21.23
CA ASN A 2 2.52 -2.18 -20.99
C ASN A 2 1.48 -1.07 -21.31
N TYR A 3 1.80 0.18 -20.99
CA TYR A 3 0.92 1.33 -21.18
C TYR A 3 0.44 1.47 -22.64
N SER A 4 1.35 1.38 -23.62
CA SER A 4 0.98 1.56 -25.05
C SER A 4 0.04 0.44 -25.53
N GLN A 5 0.24 -0.78 -25.08
CA GLN A 5 -0.63 -1.92 -25.38
C GLN A 5 -2.03 -1.74 -24.73
N LEU A 6 -2.06 -1.26 -23.47
CA LEU A 6 -3.32 -1.00 -22.77
C LEU A 6 -4.14 0.08 -23.48
N VAL A 7 -3.50 1.18 -23.85
CA VAL A 7 -4.15 2.27 -24.61
C VAL A 7 -4.71 1.76 -25.93
N ALA A 8 -3.92 1.00 -26.70
CA ALA A 8 -4.35 0.45 -27.97
C ALA A 8 -5.57 -0.50 -27.79
N GLN A 9 -5.55 -1.37 -26.78
CA GLN A 9 -6.67 -2.25 -26.49
C GLN A 9 -7.93 -1.50 -26.04
N ILE A 10 -7.81 -0.48 -25.19
CA ILE A 10 -8.97 0.33 -24.78
C ILE A 10 -9.61 0.97 -26.00
N GLN A 11 -8.83 1.57 -26.90
CA GLN A 11 -9.34 2.18 -28.13
C GLN A 11 -9.98 1.17 -29.09
N ASP A 12 -9.39 -0.02 -29.22
CA ASP A 12 -9.89 -1.09 -30.07
C ASP A 12 -11.24 -1.66 -29.56
N TYR A 13 -11.32 -1.93 -28.24
CA TYR A 13 -12.56 -2.43 -27.62
C TYR A 13 -13.70 -1.42 -27.61
N THR A 14 -13.38 -0.14 -27.55
CA THR A 14 -14.38 0.94 -27.54
C THR A 14 -14.70 1.46 -28.94
N GLU A 15 -13.97 1.01 -29.96
CA GLU A 15 -14.06 1.53 -31.35
C GLU A 15 -13.99 3.08 -31.39
N ASN A 16 -13.26 3.67 -30.45
CA ASN A 16 -13.21 5.12 -30.27
C ASN A 16 -11.77 5.61 -30.02
N GLN A 17 -11.46 6.81 -30.52
CA GLN A 17 -10.19 7.48 -30.31
C GLN A 17 -10.34 8.54 -29.21
N PHE A 18 -9.78 8.27 -28.05
CA PHE A 18 -9.74 9.22 -26.94
C PHE A 18 -8.43 9.99 -26.92
N THR A 19 -8.46 11.19 -26.37
CA THR A 19 -7.22 11.92 -26.07
C THR A 19 -6.44 11.21 -24.95
N THR A 20 -5.12 11.35 -24.95
CA THR A 20 -4.24 10.76 -23.92
C THR A 20 -4.68 11.11 -22.50
N THR A 21 -5.11 12.37 -22.29
CA THR A 21 -5.58 12.82 -20.97
C THR A 21 -6.82 12.04 -20.51
N VAL A 22 -7.77 11.80 -21.39
CA VAL A 22 -9.00 11.06 -21.07
C VAL A 22 -8.70 9.59 -20.77
N ILE A 23 -7.89 8.95 -21.62
CA ILE A 23 -7.46 7.54 -21.38
C ILE A 23 -6.71 7.41 -20.06
N ASN A 24 -5.79 8.32 -19.77
CA ASN A 24 -5.05 8.30 -18.51
C ASN A 24 -5.99 8.41 -17.30
N THR A 25 -7.07 9.19 -17.42
CA THR A 25 -8.08 9.27 -16.35
C THR A 25 -8.76 7.93 -16.13
N PHE A 26 -9.17 7.22 -17.18
CA PHE A 26 -9.79 5.89 -17.04
C PHE A 26 -8.85 4.89 -16.38
N ILE A 27 -7.59 4.84 -16.82
CA ILE A 27 -6.57 3.95 -16.28
C ILE A 27 -6.30 4.26 -14.81
N THR A 28 -6.08 5.53 -14.47
CA THR A 28 -5.78 5.94 -13.09
C THR A 28 -6.93 5.63 -12.14
N GLN A 29 -8.19 5.84 -12.55
CA GLN A 29 -9.36 5.50 -11.74
C GLN A 29 -9.49 3.98 -11.54
N ALA A 30 -9.21 3.19 -12.57
CA ALA A 30 -9.19 1.74 -12.46
C ALA A 30 -8.10 1.26 -11.49
N GLU A 31 -6.87 1.77 -11.62
CA GLU A 31 -5.75 1.47 -10.70
C GLU A 31 -6.09 1.81 -9.25
N GLN A 32 -6.65 3.00 -9.00
CA GLN A 32 -7.07 3.42 -7.65
C GLN A 32 -8.10 2.47 -7.06
N ARG A 33 -9.10 2.06 -7.83
CA ARG A 33 -10.11 1.10 -7.39
C ARG A 33 -9.50 -0.25 -7.03
N ILE A 34 -8.57 -0.75 -7.86
CA ILE A 34 -7.89 -2.03 -7.64
C ILE A 34 -7.04 -1.98 -6.37
N TYR A 35 -6.16 -0.99 -6.24
CA TYR A 35 -5.24 -0.88 -5.09
C TYR A 35 -5.94 -0.60 -3.76
N ASN A 36 -7.07 0.11 -3.78
CA ASN A 36 -7.90 0.32 -2.58
C ASN A 36 -8.71 -0.94 -2.19
N THR A 37 -8.88 -1.89 -3.11
CA THR A 37 -9.67 -3.10 -2.86
C THR A 37 -8.82 -4.29 -2.44
N VAL A 38 -7.56 -4.36 -2.89
CA VAL A 38 -6.67 -5.52 -2.67
C VAL A 38 -5.32 -5.08 -2.13
N GLN A 39 -4.94 -5.62 -0.96
CA GLN A 39 -3.61 -5.47 -0.40
C GLN A 39 -2.72 -6.61 -0.89
N LEU A 40 -1.79 -6.31 -1.80
CA LEU A 40 -0.91 -7.30 -2.40
C LEU A 40 0.42 -7.35 -1.64
N PRO A 41 0.89 -8.54 -1.19
CA PRO A 41 2.22 -8.68 -0.60
C PRO A 41 3.36 -8.19 -1.51
N ALA A 42 3.18 -8.29 -2.84
CA ALA A 42 4.11 -7.77 -3.82
C ALA A 42 4.25 -6.23 -3.81
N LEU A 43 3.28 -5.53 -3.20
CA LEU A 43 3.27 -4.07 -3.06
C LEU A 43 3.70 -3.62 -1.65
N ARG A 44 4.58 -4.38 -1.02
CA ARG A 44 5.25 -3.98 0.23
C ARG A 44 6.61 -3.36 -0.08
N LYS A 45 6.96 -2.35 0.68
CA LYS A 45 8.30 -1.73 0.70
C LYS A 45 8.84 -1.72 2.11
N ASN A 46 10.16 -1.70 2.17
CA ASN A 46 10.90 -1.49 3.41
C ASN A 46 11.66 -0.17 3.30
N VAL A 47 11.66 0.62 4.36
CA VAL A 47 12.43 1.85 4.46
C VAL A 47 13.02 1.97 5.86
N MET A 48 14.28 2.43 5.88
CA MET A 48 14.97 2.79 7.11
C MET A 48 14.76 4.27 7.39
N GLY A 49 14.53 4.59 8.64
CA GLY A 49 14.41 5.96 9.16
C GLY A 49 15.11 6.09 10.50
N ALA A 50 14.98 7.24 11.13
CA ALA A 50 15.52 7.47 12.46
C ALA A 50 14.52 8.22 13.33
N ALA A 51 14.32 7.75 14.55
CA ALA A 51 13.69 8.52 15.60
C ALA A 51 14.76 9.37 16.31
N THR A 52 14.44 10.62 16.60
CA THR A 52 15.35 11.57 17.24
C THR A 52 14.99 11.72 18.72
N THR A 53 15.98 11.79 19.57
CA THR A 53 15.82 12.06 21.01
C THR A 53 14.90 13.25 21.26
N GLY A 54 13.92 13.07 22.14
CA GLY A 54 12.97 14.11 22.53
C GLY A 54 11.91 14.43 21.47
N ASN A 55 11.90 13.75 20.33
CA ASN A 55 10.89 13.93 19.30
C ASN A 55 10.03 12.68 19.15
N LYS A 56 8.77 12.77 19.56
CA LYS A 56 7.81 11.66 19.44
C LYS A 56 7.21 11.49 18.03
N TYR A 57 7.50 12.38 17.10
CA TYR A 57 6.96 12.34 15.75
C TYR A 57 7.95 11.72 14.77
N LEU A 58 7.48 10.76 14.00
CA LEU A 58 8.26 10.08 12.96
C LEU A 58 7.57 10.29 11.60
N ALA A 59 8.31 10.86 10.63
CA ALA A 59 7.77 11.10 9.29
C ALA A 59 7.50 9.80 8.54
N MET A 60 6.39 9.77 7.80
CA MET A 60 6.01 8.68 6.90
C MET A 60 6.54 8.92 5.48
N PRO A 61 6.78 7.85 4.70
CA PRO A 61 6.99 7.98 3.26
C PRO A 61 5.76 8.56 2.55
N ASN A 62 5.97 9.42 1.54
CA ASN A 62 4.88 10.06 0.80
C ASN A 62 3.93 9.08 0.08
N ASN A 63 4.39 7.86 -0.21
CA ASN A 63 3.61 6.81 -0.86
C ASN A 63 3.12 5.74 0.11
N TRP A 64 3.10 6.03 1.41
CA TRP A 64 2.57 5.13 2.43
C TRP A 64 1.06 4.97 2.28
N LEU A 65 0.60 3.72 2.31
CA LEU A 65 -0.83 3.35 2.30
C LEU A 65 -1.25 2.70 3.62
N ALA A 66 -0.49 1.73 4.09
CA ALA A 66 -0.75 1.04 5.35
C ALA A 66 0.52 0.46 5.94
N THR A 67 0.67 0.49 7.27
CA THR A 67 1.79 -0.14 7.96
C THR A 67 1.59 -1.65 8.03
N PHE A 68 2.60 -2.41 7.61
CA PHE A 68 2.69 -3.84 7.89
C PHE A 68 3.39 -4.08 9.23
N SER A 69 4.57 -3.50 9.43
CA SER A 69 5.29 -3.51 10.70
C SER A 69 6.19 -2.29 10.85
N LEU A 70 6.34 -1.82 12.07
CA LEU A 70 7.29 -0.78 12.45
C LEU A 70 8.15 -1.31 13.60
N ALA A 71 9.46 -1.22 13.45
CA ALA A 71 10.41 -1.70 14.45
C ALA A 71 11.45 -0.64 14.80
N VAL A 72 11.86 -0.65 16.07
CA VAL A 72 13.08 0.00 16.55
C VAL A 72 14.22 -1.01 16.45
N ILE A 73 15.37 -0.56 15.96
CA ILE A 73 16.60 -1.35 15.97
C ILE A 73 17.48 -0.79 17.08
N ASN A 74 17.73 -1.61 18.10
CA ASN A 74 18.56 -1.21 19.24
C ASN A 74 20.06 -1.26 18.91
N ALA A 75 20.89 -0.86 19.85
CA ALA A 75 22.35 -0.85 19.70
C ALA A 75 22.97 -2.24 19.46
N ASN A 76 22.26 -3.31 19.82
CA ASN A 76 22.67 -4.69 19.59
C ASN A 76 22.17 -5.26 18.24
N ASN A 77 21.57 -4.43 17.36
CA ASN A 77 20.90 -4.82 16.11
C ASN A 77 19.70 -5.75 16.32
N GLU A 78 19.05 -5.70 17.47
CA GLU A 78 17.81 -6.46 17.71
C GLU A 78 16.61 -5.63 17.28
N TYR A 79 15.65 -6.30 16.63
CA TYR A 79 14.41 -5.70 16.14
C TYR A 79 13.33 -5.79 17.22
N LEU A 80 12.87 -4.64 17.68
CA LEU A 80 11.78 -4.52 18.64
C LEU A 80 10.57 -3.95 17.92
N TYR A 81 9.59 -4.79 17.63
CA TYR A 81 8.39 -4.40 16.91
C TYR A 81 7.45 -3.61 17.78
N LEU A 82 7.04 -2.43 17.29
CA LEU A 82 6.12 -1.55 17.97
C LEU A 82 4.68 -2.03 17.78
N LEU A 83 3.86 -1.88 18.82
CA LEU A 83 2.44 -2.18 18.76
C LEU A 83 1.65 -0.95 18.31
N ASN A 84 0.74 -1.15 17.36
CA ASN A 84 -0.18 -0.10 16.95
C ASN A 84 -1.21 0.16 18.05
N LYS A 85 -1.38 1.42 18.43
CA LYS A 85 -2.33 1.90 19.44
C LYS A 85 -3.06 3.14 18.92
N ASP A 86 -4.04 3.60 19.70
CA ASP A 86 -4.71 4.86 19.45
C ASP A 86 -3.87 6.06 19.88
N VAL A 87 -4.01 7.20 19.21
CA VAL A 87 -3.30 8.45 19.52
C VAL A 87 -3.58 8.91 20.96
N ASN A 88 -4.84 8.77 21.41
CA ASN A 88 -5.22 9.17 22.77
C ASN A 88 -4.55 8.30 23.81
N PHE A 89 -4.44 6.97 23.56
CA PHE A 89 -3.70 6.06 24.43
C PHE A 89 -2.24 6.53 24.60
N ILE A 90 -1.55 6.84 23.49
CA ILE A 90 -0.16 7.27 23.55
C ILE A 90 -0.03 8.58 24.33
N ARG A 91 -0.91 9.55 24.08
CA ARG A 91 -0.88 10.86 24.76
C ARG A 91 -1.20 10.77 26.26
N GLN A 92 -2.10 9.85 26.64
CA GLN A 92 -2.47 9.66 28.06
C GLN A 92 -1.40 8.86 28.82
N SER A 93 -0.85 7.82 28.18
CA SER A 93 0.12 6.92 28.82
C SER A 93 1.53 7.52 28.86
N PHE A 94 1.87 8.36 27.89
CA PHE A 94 3.22 8.96 27.75
C PHE A 94 3.11 10.48 27.54
N PRO A 95 2.73 11.25 28.59
CA PRO A 95 2.68 12.70 28.50
C PRO A 95 4.10 13.27 28.38
N ASP A 96 4.31 14.25 27.47
CA ASP A 96 5.60 14.92 27.24
C ASP A 96 5.91 16.03 28.30
N THR A 97 5.52 15.83 29.52
CA THR A 97 5.68 16.86 30.55
C THR A 97 7.08 16.89 31.14
N ASP A 98 7.82 15.80 31.06
CA ASP A 98 9.16 15.68 31.61
C ASP A 98 9.97 14.61 30.85
N SER A 99 11.31 14.82 30.75
CA SER A 99 12.24 13.86 30.16
C SER A 99 12.31 12.53 30.91
N ASP A 100 11.89 12.49 32.16
CA ASP A 100 11.83 11.26 32.98
C ASP A 100 10.84 10.22 32.40
N PHE A 101 9.90 10.65 31.55
CA PHE A 101 8.97 9.77 30.83
C PHE A 101 9.47 9.32 29.45
N TYR A 102 10.66 9.76 29.05
CA TYR A 102 11.25 9.34 27.79
C TYR A 102 11.80 7.92 27.91
N GLY A 103 11.80 7.22 26.78
CA GLY A 103 12.30 5.85 26.74
C GLY A 103 12.30 5.29 25.33
N GLN A 104 12.75 4.06 25.20
CA GLN A 104 12.70 3.36 23.94
C GLN A 104 11.23 3.19 23.48
N PRO A 105 10.87 3.61 22.26
CA PRO A 105 9.51 3.46 21.73
C PRO A 105 9.03 2.00 21.70
N GLN A 106 7.81 1.78 22.17
CA GLN A 106 7.14 0.47 22.20
C GLN A 106 5.82 0.49 21.44
N TYR A 107 5.23 1.68 21.27
CA TYR A 107 3.94 1.88 20.64
C TYR A 107 4.03 2.94 19.58
N TYR A 108 3.15 2.84 18.60
CA TYR A 108 2.95 3.89 17.60
C TYR A 108 1.48 4.05 17.25
N ALA A 109 1.13 5.21 16.73
CA ALA A 109 -0.17 5.46 16.09
C ALA A 109 0.02 6.33 14.85
N VAL A 110 -0.92 6.26 13.93
CA VAL A 110 -1.03 7.21 12.82
C VAL A 110 -1.57 8.52 13.39
N PHE A 111 -0.76 9.57 13.37
CA PHE A 111 -1.12 10.86 13.95
C PHE A 111 -1.83 11.76 12.92
N ASP A 112 -1.26 11.86 11.75
CA ASP A 112 -1.80 12.56 10.58
C ASP A 112 -1.40 11.84 9.28
N GLN A 113 -1.65 12.46 8.13
CA GLN A 113 -1.39 11.88 6.81
C GLN A 113 0.08 11.53 6.57
N ASN A 114 1.02 12.22 7.23
CA ASN A 114 2.45 12.11 6.96
C ASN A 114 3.29 11.76 8.19
N THR A 115 2.64 11.50 9.35
CA THR A 115 3.35 11.40 10.62
C THR A 115 2.80 10.29 11.50
N PHE A 116 3.71 9.46 12.05
CA PHE A 116 3.43 8.62 13.20
C PHE A 116 3.71 9.35 14.49
N ILE A 117 2.96 9.04 15.54
CA ILE A 117 3.31 9.36 16.91
C ILE A 117 3.85 8.12 17.61
N LEU A 118 4.96 8.25 18.31
CA LEU A 118 5.63 7.20 19.06
C LEU A 118 5.33 7.31 20.55
N GLY A 119 5.35 6.20 21.26
CA GLY A 119 5.20 6.15 22.70
C GLY A 119 6.04 5.03 23.32
N PRO A 120 6.81 5.32 24.38
CA PRO A 120 7.18 6.63 24.90
C PRO A 120 7.96 7.51 23.90
N THR A 121 8.15 8.79 24.24
CA THR A 121 9.02 9.71 23.49
C THR A 121 10.45 9.19 23.53
N PRO A 122 11.18 9.13 22.40
CA PRO A 122 12.52 8.57 22.35
C PRO A 122 13.50 9.27 23.30
N ASP A 123 14.20 8.51 24.14
CA ASP A 123 15.27 8.97 25.03
C ASP A 123 16.64 9.01 24.34
N ALA A 124 16.76 8.38 23.18
CA ALA A 124 17.95 8.35 22.34
C ALA A 124 17.58 8.39 20.86
N ASN A 125 18.59 8.52 20.01
CA ASN A 125 18.39 8.33 18.57
C ASN A 125 18.33 6.84 18.27
N TYR A 126 17.21 6.40 17.66
CA TYR A 126 17.00 5.01 17.28
C TYR A 126 16.86 4.86 15.78
N ASN A 127 17.49 3.83 15.23
CA ASN A 127 17.18 3.39 13.87
C ASN A 127 15.79 2.74 13.85
N MET A 128 14.99 3.13 12.87
CA MET A 128 13.64 2.63 12.70
C MET A 128 13.53 1.92 11.37
N GLU A 129 12.83 0.79 11.34
CA GLU A 129 12.51 0.09 10.11
C GLU A 129 10.99 0.03 9.94
N LEU A 130 10.50 0.60 8.83
CA LEU A 130 9.11 0.57 8.43
C LEU A 130 8.94 -0.37 7.25
N HIS A 131 8.16 -1.43 7.45
CA HIS A 131 7.67 -2.29 6.39
C HIS A 131 6.21 -1.94 6.14
N TYR A 132 5.86 -1.53 4.91
CA TYR A 132 4.56 -0.92 4.63
C TYR A 132 4.06 -1.25 3.23
N PHE A 133 2.74 -1.21 3.06
CA PHE A 133 2.10 -1.19 1.75
C PHE A 133 2.22 0.21 1.19
N TYR A 134 2.73 0.31 -0.04
CA TYR A 134 2.84 1.58 -0.73
C TYR A 134 1.81 1.69 -1.84
N TYR A 135 1.45 2.92 -2.19
CA TYR A 135 0.65 3.22 -3.37
C TYR A 135 1.57 3.21 -4.60
N PRO A 136 1.40 2.25 -5.53
CA PRO A 136 2.26 2.17 -6.70
C PRO A 136 2.13 3.40 -7.60
N GLU A 137 3.20 3.71 -8.32
CA GLU A 137 3.13 4.67 -9.39
C GLU A 137 2.25 4.15 -10.52
N SER A 138 1.43 5.03 -11.13
CA SER A 138 0.52 4.65 -12.21
C SER A 138 1.29 4.19 -13.45
N ILE A 139 0.74 3.23 -14.19
CA ILE A 139 1.27 2.80 -15.49
C ILE A 139 1.34 3.96 -16.49
N THR A 140 0.55 5.02 -16.26
CA THR A 140 0.51 6.22 -17.10
C THR A 140 1.71 7.15 -16.90
N THR A 141 2.40 7.06 -15.76
CA THR A 141 3.50 7.96 -15.37
C THR A 141 4.83 7.24 -15.15
N VAL A 142 4.79 5.93 -14.84
CA VAL A 142 5.99 5.14 -14.56
C VAL A 142 6.94 5.09 -15.76
N VAL A 143 8.23 5.25 -15.49
CA VAL A 143 9.27 5.16 -16.52
C VAL A 143 9.24 3.77 -17.14
N GLY A 144 9.13 3.69 -18.48
CA GLY A 144 9.01 2.43 -19.21
C GLY A 144 7.57 1.93 -19.38
N GLY A 145 6.58 2.57 -18.75
CA GLY A 145 5.16 2.23 -18.92
C GLY A 145 4.81 0.79 -18.52
N GLN A 146 5.50 0.23 -17.52
CA GLN A 146 5.27 -1.11 -17.00
C GLN A 146 5.04 -1.08 -15.49
N THR A 147 4.05 -1.82 -15.02
CA THR A 147 3.75 -1.98 -13.59
C THR A 147 3.54 -3.45 -13.28
N TRP A 148 3.73 -3.81 -12.00
CA TRP A 148 3.46 -5.18 -11.54
C TRP A 148 2.04 -5.66 -11.92
N LEU A 149 1.05 -4.77 -11.82
CA LEU A 149 -0.34 -5.06 -12.17
C LEU A 149 -0.49 -5.34 -13.67
N GLY A 150 0.11 -4.49 -14.52
CA GLY A 150 0.09 -4.67 -15.97
C GLY A 150 0.78 -5.96 -16.43
N ASP A 151 1.83 -6.40 -15.72
CA ASP A 151 2.58 -7.60 -16.09
C ASP A 151 1.95 -8.90 -15.59
N ASN A 152 1.24 -8.87 -14.45
CA ASN A 152 0.73 -10.09 -13.81
C ASN A 152 -0.80 -10.22 -13.85
N PHE A 153 -1.55 -9.11 -13.95
CA PHE A 153 -3.01 -9.06 -13.94
C PHE A 153 -3.55 -7.99 -14.88
N ASP A 154 -3.13 -8.07 -16.13
CA ASP A 154 -3.53 -7.14 -17.19
C ASP A 154 -5.05 -7.12 -17.44
N SER A 155 -5.72 -8.25 -17.25
CA SER A 155 -7.18 -8.35 -17.39
C SER A 155 -7.94 -7.46 -16.40
N VAL A 156 -7.50 -7.38 -15.15
CA VAL A 156 -8.12 -6.50 -14.14
C VAL A 156 -7.98 -5.04 -14.56
N LEU A 157 -6.78 -4.66 -15.01
CA LEU A 157 -6.49 -3.29 -15.41
C LEU A 157 -7.25 -2.92 -16.68
N LEU A 158 -7.31 -3.81 -17.68
CA LEU A 158 -8.04 -3.60 -18.93
C LEU A 158 -9.54 -3.44 -18.67
N TYR A 159 -10.17 -4.44 -18.04
CA TYR A 159 -11.63 -4.39 -17.81
C TYR A 159 -12.02 -3.28 -16.84
N GLY A 160 -11.18 -2.97 -15.85
CA GLY A 160 -11.38 -1.81 -15.00
C GLY A 160 -11.38 -0.49 -15.79
N SER A 161 -10.44 -0.32 -16.70
CA SER A 161 -10.35 0.86 -17.58
C SER A 161 -11.50 0.92 -18.59
N LEU A 162 -11.93 -0.23 -19.14
CA LEU A 162 -13.08 -0.32 -20.04
C LEU A 162 -14.39 0.07 -19.35
N LEU A 163 -14.59 -0.28 -18.07
CA LEU A 163 -15.76 0.16 -17.30
C LEU A 163 -15.84 1.69 -17.21
N GLU A 164 -14.71 2.34 -16.95
CA GLU A 164 -14.64 3.82 -16.93
C GLU A 164 -14.89 4.42 -18.32
N ALA A 165 -14.29 3.84 -19.37
CA ALA A 165 -14.46 4.30 -20.75
C ALA A 165 -15.92 4.19 -21.21
N TYR A 166 -16.57 3.04 -21.00
CA TYR A 166 -17.97 2.83 -21.36
C TYR A 166 -18.94 3.68 -20.55
N THR A 167 -18.64 3.91 -19.27
CA THR A 167 -19.39 4.86 -18.44
C THR A 167 -19.29 6.28 -18.99
N TYR A 168 -18.09 6.70 -19.40
CA TYR A 168 -17.85 8.00 -20.02
C TYR A 168 -18.61 8.18 -21.33
N MET A 169 -18.60 7.15 -22.19
CA MET A 169 -19.31 7.16 -23.48
C MET A 169 -20.85 7.04 -23.33
N LYS A 170 -21.36 6.75 -22.13
CA LYS A 170 -22.76 6.38 -21.92
C LYS A 170 -23.16 5.18 -22.78
N GLY A 171 -22.26 4.19 -22.85
CA GLY A 171 -22.43 2.99 -23.65
C GLY A 171 -23.61 2.11 -23.21
N GLU A 172 -23.91 1.10 -24.02
CA GLU A 172 -25.02 0.17 -23.77
C GLU A 172 -24.84 -0.62 -22.47
N LYS A 173 -25.94 -0.79 -21.77
CA LYS A 173 -25.93 -1.39 -20.42
C LYS A 173 -25.46 -2.85 -20.41
N ASP A 174 -25.87 -3.63 -21.40
CA ASP A 174 -25.52 -5.05 -21.53
C ASP A 174 -24.02 -5.27 -21.78
N VAL A 175 -23.38 -4.39 -22.56
CA VAL A 175 -21.92 -4.38 -22.76
C VAL A 175 -21.21 -4.00 -21.46
N LEU A 176 -21.71 -2.97 -20.76
CA LEU A 176 -21.17 -2.55 -19.47
C LEU A 176 -21.29 -3.66 -18.41
N ASP A 177 -22.44 -4.35 -18.36
CA ASP A 177 -22.66 -5.46 -17.44
C ASP A 177 -21.71 -6.64 -17.75
N ASN A 178 -21.43 -6.92 -19.03
CA ASN A 178 -20.45 -7.95 -19.43
C ASN A 178 -19.02 -7.58 -18.97
N TYR A 179 -18.58 -6.34 -19.17
CA TYR A 179 -17.27 -5.91 -18.68
C TYR A 179 -17.18 -5.94 -17.15
N ARG A 180 -18.29 -5.64 -16.45
CA ARG A 180 -18.34 -5.75 -14.99
C ARG A 180 -18.14 -7.20 -14.52
N VAL A 181 -18.82 -8.16 -15.14
CA VAL A 181 -18.64 -9.58 -14.82
C VAL A 181 -17.17 -10.01 -15.02
N ARG A 182 -16.57 -9.63 -16.14
CA ARG A 182 -15.16 -9.92 -16.43
C ARG A 182 -14.20 -9.28 -15.45
N TYR A 183 -14.48 -8.04 -15.07
CA TYR A 183 -13.71 -7.33 -14.05
C TYR A 183 -13.80 -8.03 -12.68
N ASP A 184 -15.00 -8.41 -12.25
CA ASP A 184 -15.23 -9.06 -10.97
C ASP A 184 -14.57 -10.46 -10.93
N GLU A 185 -14.63 -11.23 -12.01
CA GLU A 185 -13.91 -12.51 -12.15
C GLU A 185 -12.38 -12.31 -12.01
N ALA A 186 -11.82 -11.33 -12.71
CA ALA A 186 -10.40 -11.02 -12.66
C ALA A 186 -9.97 -10.50 -11.27
N MET A 187 -10.80 -9.67 -10.62
CA MET A 187 -10.60 -9.21 -9.25
C MET A 187 -10.64 -10.34 -8.22
N LEU A 188 -11.51 -11.33 -8.43
CA LEU A 188 -11.56 -12.51 -7.56
C LEU A 188 -10.24 -13.30 -7.62
N LEU A 189 -9.70 -13.52 -8.82
CA LEU A 189 -8.40 -14.19 -8.99
C LEU A 189 -7.26 -13.41 -8.35
N LEU A 190 -7.26 -12.07 -8.48
CA LEU A 190 -6.28 -11.19 -7.85
C LEU A 190 -6.35 -11.29 -6.31
N LYS A 191 -7.55 -11.28 -5.74
CA LYS A 191 -7.75 -11.45 -4.29
C LYS A 191 -7.27 -12.82 -3.80
N GLN A 192 -7.60 -13.90 -4.54
CA GLN A 192 -7.16 -15.24 -4.19
C GLN A 192 -5.62 -15.36 -4.19
N LEU A 193 -4.94 -14.71 -5.13
CA LEU A 193 -3.48 -14.68 -5.14
C LEU A 193 -2.91 -13.91 -3.93
N ALA A 194 -3.52 -12.77 -3.58
CA ALA A 194 -3.10 -11.98 -2.42
C ALA A 194 -3.25 -12.78 -1.13
N ASP A 195 -4.44 -13.36 -0.90
CA ASP A 195 -4.73 -14.18 0.28
C ASP A 195 -3.87 -15.46 0.34
N GLY A 196 -3.62 -16.09 -0.81
CA GLY A 196 -2.80 -17.30 -0.88
C GLY A 196 -1.35 -17.05 -0.48
N LYS A 197 -0.78 -15.90 -0.85
CA LYS A 197 0.58 -15.53 -0.45
C LYS A 197 0.69 -15.17 1.04
N ASP A 198 -0.29 -14.48 1.59
CA ASP A 198 -0.31 -14.15 3.02
C ASP A 198 -0.52 -15.41 3.89
N ARG A 199 -1.37 -16.34 3.47
CA ARG A 199 -1.59 -17.62 4.18
C ARG A 199 -0.36 -18.53 4.23
N GLN A 200 0.52 -18.48 3.25
CA GLN A 200 1.77 -19.26 3.28
C GLN A 200 2.68 -18.82 4.44
N ASP A 201 2.72 -17.54 4.76
CA ASP A 201 3.47 -17.03 5.91
C ASP A 201 2.76 -17.35 7.24
N ALA A 202 1.43 -17.28 7.29
CA ALA A 202 0.63 -17.63 8.46
C ALA A 202 0.74 -19.13 8.81
N TYR A 203 0.83 -20.00 7.82
CA TYR A 203 1.00 -21.45 8.05
C TYR A 203 2.38 -21.79 8.63
N ARG A 204 3.39 -21.00 8.32
CA ARG A 204 4.75 -21.12 8.89
C ARG A 204 4.88 -20.47 10.27
N SER A 205 4.04 -19.52 10.62
CA SER A 205 4.09 -18.80 11.89
C SER A 205 3.55 -19.60 13.08
N GLY A 206 2.95 -20.80 12.86
CA GLY A 206 2.58 -21.74 13.93
C GLY A 206 3.77 -22.40 14.64
N GLN A 207 4.98 -22.22 14.14
CA GLN A 207 6.20 -22.67 14.81
C GLN A 207 6.82 -21.51 15.60
N VAL A 208 6.86 -21.65 16.92
CA VAL A 208 7.60 -20.74 17.79
C VAL A 208 9.08 -20.78 17.37
N ARG A 209 9.57 -19.73 16.76
CA ARG A 209 10.99 -19.60 16.43
C ARG A 209 11.71 -19.05 17.66
N TYR A 210 12.49 -19.88 18.32
CA TYR A 210 13.45 -19.40 19.29
C TYR A 210 14.65 -18.79 18.55
N PRO A 211 15.15 -17.60 19.00
CA PRO A 211 16.38 -17.08 18.44
C PRO A 211 17.50 -18.10 18.60
N VAL A 212 18.21 -18.37 17.51
CA VAL A 212 19.39 -19.22 17.53
C VAL A 212 20.45 -18.48 18.33
N LYS A 213 20.90 -19.06 19.43
CA LYS A 213 22.01 -18.51 20.24
C LYS A 213 23.34 -18.70 19.54
#